data_1660bfc6174ea9598e4629ff8554a525
#
_entry.id   1660bfc6174ea9598e4629ff8554a525
#
_cell.length_a   1.000
_cell.length_b   1.000
_cell.length_c   1.000
_cell.angle_alpha   90.00
_cell.angle_beta   90.00
_cell.angle_gamma   90.00
#
_symmetry.space_group_name_H-M   'P 1'
#
loop_
_entity.id
_entity.type
_entity.pdbx_description
1 polymer ?
#
loop_
_entity_poly.entity_id
_entity_poly.type
_entity_poly.pdbx_seq_one_letter_code
_entity_poly.pdbx_strand_id
1 'polypeptide(L)'
;FAQSGRFDGYVAVGGGSVLDAAKAMRLFWENPELTLRELSLPFLDARKRVAQYPKIAHRVKLVAIPTTAGTGSEVSPASVIAVGKRKVTLVDYSLVPDMAIVDPLLTLSLPPHATADTGVDALTHAVEAAVSIFASPYTEAFCVQAVRLILDALPRAVRDGSDLEARTAMSNAATLAGLAFSNAFVGVNHALAHAVGARFGISLTSLRGRERQH
;
A
#
# COMPACT_ATOMS: atom_id res chain seq x y z
N PHE A 1 2.59 21.71 4.03
CA PHE A 1 3.36 21.22 2.88
C PHE A 1 3.39 22.23 1.74
N ALA A 2 2.26 22.63 1.16
CA ALA A 2 2.22 23.61 0.06
C ALA A 2 2.88 24.95 0.39
N GLN A 3 2.96 25.32 1.66
CA GLN A 3 3.55 26.57 2.15
C GLN A 3 5.04 26.45 2.52
N SER A 4 5.62 25.24 2.46
CA SER A 4 6.99 24.98 2.90
C SER A 4 8.08 25.44 1.90
N GLY A 5 7.72 26.12 0.83
CA GLY A 5 8.65 26.68 -0.13
C GLY A 5 8.91 25.79 -1.34
N ARG A 6 10.00 26.08 -2.06
CA ARG A 6 10.43 25.27 -3.22
C ARG A 6 11.37 24.17 -2.77
N PHE A 7 11.15 22.96 -3.24
CA PHE A 7 11.99 21.78 -3.01
C PHE A 7 11.98 20.89 -4.24
N ASP A 8 13.07 20.18 -4.49
CA ASP A 8 13.23 19.30 -5.65
C ASP A 8 12.81 17.86 -5.35
N GLY A 9 12.70 17.54 -4.07
CA GLY A 9 12.28 16.21 -3.62
C GLY A 9 11.97 16.18 -2.13
N TYR A 10 11.32 15.12 -1.71
CA TYR A 10 11.05 14.84 -0.30
C TYR A 10 11.07 13.34 -0.04
N VAL A 11 11.34 12.99 1.20
CA VAL A 11 11.44 11.61 1.67
C VAL A 11 10.26 11.34 2.59
N ALA A 12 9.48 10.33 2.28
CA ALA A 12 8.39 9.86 3.13
C ALA A 12 8.86 8.60 3.87
N VAL A 13 8.94 8.70 5.20
CA VAL A 13 9.33 7.57 6.08
C VAL A 13 8.13 7.21 6.94
N GLY A 14 7.61 5.99 6.82
CA GLY A 14 6.46 5.56 7.61
C GLY A 14 5.73 4.35 7.04
N GLY A 15 4.63 3.98 7.67
CA GLY A 15 3.73 2.95 7.16
C GLY A 15 2.88 3.45 5.98
N GLY A 16 2.02 2.59 5.45
CA GLY A 16 1.20 2.88 4.27
C GLY A 16 0.46 4.21 4.31
N SER A 17 -0.13 4.58 5.45
CA SER A 17 -0.86 5.86 5.57
C SER A 17 0.03 7.09 5.38
N VAL A 18 1.31 7.03 5.80
CA VAL A 18 2.27 8.11 5.60
C VAL A 18 2.68 8.19 4.14
N LEU A 19 2.96 7.05 3.52
CA LEU A 19 3.35 6.98 2.10
C LEU A 19 2.19 7.42 1.20
N ASP A 20 0.96 7.01 1.52
CA ASP A 20 -0.25 7.42 0.79
C ASP A 20 -0.49 8.92 0.91
N ALA A 21 -0.33 9.49 2.11
CA ALA A 21 -0.42 10.94 2.31
C ALA A 21 0.64 11.68 1.48
N ALA A 22 1.88 11.17 1.45
CA ALA A 22 2.95 11.75 0.66
C ALA A 22 2.64 11.78 -0.84
N LYS A 23 2.09 10.69 -1.39
CA LYS A 23 1.63 10.63 -2.80
C LYS A 23 0.57 11.68 -3.09
N ALA A 24 -0.45 11.78 -2.21
CA ALA A 24 -1.50 12.79 -2.34
C ALA A 24 -0.94 14.21 -2.23
N MET A 25 -0.02 14.44 -1.30
CA MET A 25 0.65 15.74 -1.15
C MET A 25 1.36 16.16 -2.45
N ARG A 26 2.09 15.24 -3.12
CA ARG A 26 2.72 15.52 -4.40
C ARG A 26 1.70 15.90 -5.46
N LEU A 27 0.64 15.11 -5.58
CA LEU A 27 -0.43 15.35 -6.55
C LEU A 27 -1.03 16.73 -6.42
N PHE A 28 -1.45 17.12 -5.21
CA PHE A 28 -2.09 18.41 -4.97
C PHE A 28 -1.11 19.58 -4.94
N TRP A 29 0.16 19.34 -4.62
CA TRP A 29 1.19 20.37 -4.69
C TRP A 29 1.53 20.73 -6.15
N GLU A 30 1.62 19.77 -7.04
CA GLU A 30 1.86 20.00 -8.47
C GLU A 30 0.60 20.52 -9.19
N ASN A 31 -0.58 20.29 -8.63
CA ASN A 31 -1.88 20.65 -9.23
C ASN A 31 -2.81 21.25 -8.14
N PRO A 32 -2.53 22.48 -7.71
CA PRO A 32 -3.24 23.10 -6.58
C PRO A 32 -4.72 23.40 -6.86
N GLU A 33 -5.13 23.38 -8.12
CA GLU A 33 -6.52 23.57 -8.56
C GLU A 33 -7.39 22.34 -8.36
N LEU A 34 -6.78 21.15 -8.18
CA LEU A 34 -7.52 19.92 -8.02
C LEU A 34 -8.17 19.81 -6.64
N THR A 35 -9.32 19.18 -6.63
CA THR A 35 -10.00 18.81 -5.40
C THR A 35 -10.07 17.30 -5.24
N LEU A 36 -9.99 16.83 -4.00
CA LEU A 36 -10.13 15.42 -3.67
C LEU A 36 -11.48 14.86 -4.17
N ARG A 37 -12.53 15.69 -4.20
CA ARG A 37 -13.86 15.32 -4.67
C ARG A 37 -13.85 14.92 -6.15
N GLU A 38 -13.15 15.66 -6.99
CA GLU A 38 -13.06 15.40 -8.43
C GLU A 38 -12.35 14.08 -8.72
N LEU A 39 -11.32 13.74 -7.91
CA LEU A 39 -10.53 12.54 -8.09
C LEU A 39 -11.10 11.31 -7.38
N SER A 40 -12.07 11.48 -6.50
CA SER A 40 -12.68 10.40 -5.71
C SER A 40 -13.85 9.71 -6.37
N LEU A 41 -14.07 9.94 -7.66
CA LEU A 41 -15.14 9.28 -8.39
C LEU A 41 -14.91 7.76 -8.44
N PRO A 42 -15.94 6.97 -8.09
CA PRO A 42 -15.79 5.52 -8.10
C PRO A 42 -15.54 5.01 -9.52
N PHE A 43 -14.78 3.93 -9.63
CA PHE A 43 -14.67 3.20 -10.87
C PHE A 43 -16.00 2.50 -11.15
N LEU A 44 -16.66 2.85 -12.25
CA LEU A 44 -17.88 2.18 -12.71
C LEU A 44 -17.55 0.84 -13.36
N ASP A 45 -16.40 0.75 -13.99
CA ASP A 45 -15.86 -0.46 -14.64
C ASP A 45 -14.33 -0.41 -14.52
N ALA A 46 -13.70 -1.50 -14.10
CA ALA A 46 -12.25 -1.60 -14.00
C ALA A 46 -11.52 -1.26 -15.31
N ARG A 47 -12.19 -1.44 -16.45
CA ARG A 47 -11.68 -1.13 -17.81
C ARG A 47 -11.96 0.30 -18.26
N LYS A 48 -12.83 1.02 -17.54
CA LYS A 48 -13.23 2.40 -17.88
C LYS A 48 -12.93 3.31 -16.71
N ARG A 49 -11.89 4.08 -16.84
CA ARG A 49 -11.54 5.10 -15.86
C ARG A 49 -12.49 6.30 -16.03
N VAL A 50 -13.23 6.63 -14.99
CA VAL A 50 -14.14 7.78 -14.98
C VAL A 50 -13.39 9.05 -14.61
N ALA A 51 -12.51 8.99 -13.62
CA ALA A 51 -11.67 10.12 -13.22
C ALA A 51 -10.42 10.20 -14.14
N GLN A 52 -10.19 11.38 -14.70
CA GLN A 52 -8.95 11.68 -15.41
C GLN A 52 -8.02 12.40 -14.47
N TYR A 53 -6.85 11.83 -14.25
CA TYR A 53 -5.80 12.46 -13.47
C TYR A 53 -5.01 13.42 -14.36
N PRO A 54 -4.60 14.58 -13.86
CA PRO A 54 -3.68 15.44 -14.58
C PRO A 54 -2.34 14.70 -14.73
N LYS A 55 -1.58 15.06 -15.74
CA LYS A 55 -0.21 14.57 -15.85
C LYS A 55 0.61 15.17 -14.71
N ILE A 56 1.00 14.33 -13.76
CA ILE A 56 1.99 14.72 -12.76
C ILE A 56 3.31 14.91 -13.50
N ALA A 57 3.87 16.10 -13.40
CA ALA A 57 5.09 16.43 -14.12
C ALA A 57 6.35 15.84 -13.45
N HIS A 58 6.20 15.20 -12.27
CA HIS A 58 7.31 14.69 -11.43
C HIS A 58 8.38 15.77 -11.17
N ARG A 59 7.92 17.01 -11.01
CA ARG A 59 8.80 18.15 -10.67
C ARG A 59 9.47 17.95 -9.32
N VAL A 60 8.73 17.31 -8.41
CA VAL A 60 9.21 16.96 -7.07
C VAL A 60 9.36 15.46 -6.97
N LYS A 61 10.56 15.01 -6.65
CA LYS A 61 10.86 13.58 -6.48
C LYS A 61 10.35 13.07 -5.15
N LEU A 62 9.70 11.91 -5.15
CA LEU A 62 9.25 11.22 -3.95
C LEU A 62 10.09 9.97 -3.72
N VAL A 63 10.80 9.95 -2.59
CA VAL A 63 11.45 8.75 -2.06
C VAL A 63 10.57 8.18 -0.96
N ALA A 64 10.16 6.92 -1.10
CA ALA A 64 9.32 6.22 -0.13
C ALA A 64 10.15 5.21 0.66
N ILE A 65 10.08 5.28 1.99
CA ILE A 65 10.80 4.39 2.91
C ILE A 65 9.76 3.77 3.86
N PRO A 66 9.30 2.53 3.59
CA PRO A 66 8.30 1.88 4.42
C PRO A 66 8.88 1.45 5.78
N THR A 67 8.09 1.64 6.85
CA THR A 67 8.39 1.13 8.19
C THR A 67 7.49 -0.03 8.59
N THR A 68 6.67 -0.52 7.66
CA THR A 68 5.80 -1.70 7.82
C THR A 68 5.97 -2.62 6.61
N ALA A 69 5.90 -3.91 6.83
CA ALA A 69 5.97 -4.92 5.76
C ALA A 69 4.56 -5.44 5.45
N GLY A 70 3.81 -4.72 4.61
CA GLY A 70 2.42 -5.09 4.34
C GLY A 70 1.80 -4.42 3.14
N THR A 71 1.69 -3.10 3.16
CA THR A 71 0.87 -2.34 2.22
C THR A 71 1.40 -2.27 0.79
N GLY A 72 2.72 -2.42 0.58
CA GLY A 72 3.32 -2.23 -0.74
C GLY A 72 3.16 -0.81 -1.31
N SER A 73 2.84 0.17 -0.44
CA SER A 73 2.58 1.54 -0.88
C SER A 73 3.81 2.20 -1.52
N GLU A 74 5.01 1.77 -1.17
CA GLU A 74 6.27 2.26 -1.72
C GLU A 74 6.43 1.98 -3.23
N VAL A 75 5.69 1.00 -3.77
CA VAL A 75 5.75 0.61 -5.20
C VAL A 75 4.39 0.63 -5.89
N SER A 76 3.32 1.06 -5.21
CA SER A 76 1.97 1.01 -5.75
C SER A 76 1.48 2.36 -6.29
N PRO A 77 0.58 2.35 -7.30
CA PRO A 77 -0.07 3.53 -7.85
C PRO A 77 -1.25 4.03 -6.99
N ALA A 78 -1.53 3.36 -5.87
CA ALA A 78 -2.66 3.69 -5.00
C ALA A 78 -2.25 4.62 -3.86
N SER A 79 -3.19 5.51 -3.47
CA SER A 79 -3.10 6.34 -2.27
C SER A 79 -4.48 6.35 -1.60
N VAL A 80 -4.56 5.82 -0.38
CA VAL A 80 -5.82 5.69 0.38
C VAL A 80 -5.86 6.75 1.48
N ILE A 81 -6.71 7.74 1.30
CA ILE A 81 -6.85 8.89 2.21
C ILE A 81 -8.12 8.77 3.03
N ALA A 82 -7.99 8.93 4.34
CA ALA A 82 -9.14 9.01 5.24
C ALA A 82 -9.69 10.45 5.26
N VAL A 83 -10.97 10.61 4.90
CA VAL A 83 -11.68 11.90 4.95
C VAL A 83 -12.93 11.73 5.81
N GLY A 84 -12.86 12.19 7.04
CA GLY A 84 -13.89 11.94 8.02
C GLY A 84 -14.10 10.44 8.23
N LYS A 85 -15.33 9.96 7.96
CA LYS A 85 -15.68 8.52 8.06
C LYS A 85 -15.57 7.76 6.73
N ARG A 86 -14.91 8.31 5.72
CA ARG A 86 -14.77 7.68 4.41
C ARG A 86 -13.30 7.47 4.08
N LYS A 87 -13.00 6.37 3.40
CA LYS A 87 -11.72 6.15 2.74
C LYS A 87 -11.89 6.46 1.26
N VAL A 88 -11.06 7.36 0.75
CA VAL A 88 -11.01 7.75 -0.65
C VAL A 88 -9.74 7.13 -1.23
N THR A 89 -9.89 6.36 -2.28
CA THR A 89 -8.75 5.75 -2.97
C THR A 89 -8.47 6.53 -4.26
N LEU A 90 -7.27 7.09 -4.34
CA LEU A 90 -6.72 7.67 -5.55
C LEU A 90 -5.87 6.60 -6.22
N VAL A 91 -6.04 6.41 -7.53
CA VAL A 91 -5.26 5.41 -8.28
C VAL A 91 -4.80 5.99 -9.61
N ASP A 92 -3.51 6.17 -9.74
CA ASP A 92 -2.85 6.54 -10.99
C ASP A 92 -1.38 6.13 -10.97
N TYR A 93 -0.85 5.63 -12.08
CA TYR A 93 0.57 5.24 -12.16
C TYR A 93 1.54 6.39 -11.90
N SER A 94 1.12 7.62 -12.14
CA SER A 94 1.89 8.82 -11.79
C SER A 94 2.06 9.03 -10.29
N LEU A 95 1.27 8.33 -9.45
CA LEU A 95 1.40 8.37 -7.98
C LEU A 95 2.52 7.46 -7.46
N VAL A 96 3.02 6.53 -8.27
CA VAL A 96 4.14 5.66 -7.85
C VAL A 96 5.33 6.52 -7.42
N PRO A 97 5.96 6.25 -6.28
CA PRO A 97 7.18 6.92 -5.86
C PRO A 97 8.30 6.79 -6.90
N ASP A 98 9.16 7.80 -7.01
CA ASP A 98 10.31 7.76 -7.92
C ASP A 98 11.38 6.78 -7.45
N MET A 99 11.46 6.54 -6.13
CA MET A 99 12.37 5.59 -5.50
C MET A 99 11.73 4.98 -4.27
N ALA A 100 11.92 3.68 -4.08
CA ALA A 100 11.61 2.96 -2.85
C ALA A 100 12.91 2.49 -2.18
N ILE A 101 13.06 2.76 -0.89
CA ILE A 101 14.17 2.24 -0.07
C ILE A 101 13.55 1.31 0.97
N VAL A 102 13.75 0.01 0.77
CA VAL A 102 13.19 -1.04 1.64
C VAL A 102 14.27 -1.49 2.61
N ASP A 103 14.29 -0.87 3.79
CA ASP A 103 15.22 -1.20 4.87
C ASP A 103 14.49 -1.98 5.97
N PRO A 104 14.76 -3.29 6.15
CA PRO A 104 14.11 -4.11 7.16
C PRO A 104 14.41 -3.66 8.60
N LEU A 105 15.50 -2.93 8.84
CA LEU A 105 15.83 -2.39 10.16
C LEU A 105 14.75 -1.45 10.69
N LEU A 106 14.05 -0.75 9.79
CA LEU A 106 12.97 0.17 10.16
C LEU A 106 11.68 -0.55 10.60
N THR A 107 11.62 -1.88 10.41
CA THR A 107 10.48 -2.71 10.85
C THR A 107 10.72 -3.41 12.20
N LEU A 108 11.93 -3.37 12.75
CA LEU A 108 12.29 -4.10 13.99
C LEU A 108 11.47 -3.65 15.21
N SER A 109 11.10 -2.37 15.27
CA SER A 109 10.29 -1.82 16.38
C SER A 109 8.80 -2.10 16.25
N LEU A 110 8.35 -2.74 15.16
CA LEU A 110 6.94 -3.02 14.93
C LEU A 110 6.45 -4.10 15.92
N PRO A 111 5.39 -3.84 16.72
CA PRO A 111 4.90 -4.82 17.67
C PRO A 111 4.32 -6.06 16.99
N PRO A 112 4.28 -7.23 17.68
CA PRO A 112 3.83 -8.50 17.11
C PRO A 112 2.46 -8.44 16.43
N HIS A 113 1.47 -7.77 17.04
CA HIS A 113 0.14 -7.65 16.45
C HIS A 113 0.15 -6.87 15.13
N ALA A 114 0.91 -5.75 15.06
CA ALA A 114 1.03 -4.98 13.85
C ALA A 114 1.84 -5.73 12.78
N THR A 115 2.85 -6.52 13.18
CA THR A 115 3.58 -7.42 12.28
C THR A 115 2.65 -8.46 11.67
N ALA A 116 1.80 -9.10 12.50
CA ALA A 116 0.84 -10.09 12.03
C ALA A 116 -0.18 -9.47 11.07
N ASP A 117 -0.78 -8.34 11.47
CA ASP A 117 -1.79 -7.64 10.68
C ASP A 117 -1.23 -7.24 9.30
N THR A 118 -0.07 -6.57 9.27
CA THR A 118 0.54 -6.13 8.01
C THR A 118 1.02 -7.30 7.15
N GLY A 119 1.52 -8.37 7.76
CA GLY A 119 1.93 -9.57 7.04
C GLY A 119 0.76 -10.30 6.39
N VAL A 120 -0.39 -10.40 7.08
CA VAL A 120 -1.63 -10.94 6.48
C VAL A 120 -2.16 -10.02 5.38
N ASP A 121 -1.97 -8.72 5.49
CA ASP A 121 -2.31 -7.77 4.43
C ASP A 121 -1.48 -8.06 3.15
N ALA A 122 -0.16 -8.22 3.29
CA ALA A 122 0.71 -8.60 2.18
C ALA A 122 0.30 -9.95 1.56
N LEU A 123 -0.06 -10.94 2.38
CA LEU A 123 -0.55 -12.22 1.89
C LEU A 123 -1.84 -12.06 1.07
N THR A 124 -2.77 -11.24 1.58
CA THR A 124 -4.03 -10.96 0.89
C THR A 124 -3.78 -10.26 -0.45
N HIS A 125 -2.87 -9.29 -0.50
CA HIS A 125 -2.46 -8.62 -1.74
C HIS A 125 -1.96 -9.64 -2.77
N ALA A 126 -1.05 -10.54 -2.37
CA ALA A 126 -0.49 -11.53 -3.26
C ALA A 126 -1.54 -12.54 -3.77
N VAL A 127 -2.43 -13.02 -2.88
CA VAL A 127 -3.48 -13.97 -3.26
C VAL A 127 -4.52 -13.32 -4.16
N GLU A 128 -5.01 -12.12 -3.84
CA GLU A 128 -5.99 -11.44 -4.69
C GLU A 128 -5.43 -11.05 -6.06
N ALA A 129 -4.16 -10.63 -6.12
CA ALA A 129 -3.50 -10.36 -7.39
C ALA A 129 -3.35 -11.63 -8.24
N ALA A 130 -3.07 -12.79 -7.62
CA ALA A 130 -2.94 -14.06 -8.33
C ALA A 130 -4.25 -14.55 -8.96
N VAL A 131 -5.40 -14.29 -8.31
CA VAL A 131 -6.72 -14.72 -8.81
C VAL A 131 -7.44 -13.61 -9.57
N SER A 132 -6.81 -12.48 -9.79
CA SER A 132 -7.38 -11.34 -10.52
C SER A 132 -7.58 -11.67 -12.00
N ILE A 133 -8.61 -11.09 -12.61
CA ILE A 133 -8.82 -11.16 -14.07
C ILE A 133 -7.70 -10.44 -14.86
N PHE A 134 -6.87 -9.65 -14.20
CA PHE A 134 -5.69 -8.99 -14.76
C PHE A 134 -4.38 -9.70 -14.43
N ALA A 135 -4.46 -10.89 -13.81
CA ALA A 135 -3.26 -11.70 -13.54
C ALA A 135 -2.52 -12.03 -14.85
N SER A 136 -1.23 -12.09 -14.76
CA SER A 136 -0.33 -12.39 -15.89
C SER A 136 0.84 -13.22 -15.39
N PRO A 137 1.59 -13.92 -16.27
CA PRO A 137 2.78 -14.65 -15.86
C PRO A 137 3.80 -13.80 -15.08
N TYR A 138 3.85 -12.50 -15.34
CA TYR A 138 4.73 -11.57 -14.60
C TYR A 138 4.23 -11.34 -13.17
N THR A 139 2.94 -11.04 -13.00
CA THR A 139 2.35 -10.81 -11.68
C THR A 139 2.27 -12.09 -10.87
N GLU A 140 2.01 -13.24 -11.51
CA GLU A 140 2.01 -14.55 -10.86
C GLU A 140 3.37 -14.90 -10.25
N ALA A 141 4.47 -14.60 -10.94
CA ALA A 141 5.81 -14.83 -10.41
C ALA A 141 6.05 -14.05 -9.11
N PHE A 142 5.62 -12.78 -9.03
CA PHE A 142 5.70 -11.99 -7.81
C PHE A 142 4.78 -12.54 -6.71
N CYS A 143 3.55 -12.94 -7.06
CA CYS A 143 2.60 -13.52 -6.11
C CYS A 143 3.14 -14.80 -5.46
N VAL A 144 3.63 -15.73 -6.27
CA VAL A 144 4.16 -17.01 -5.78
C VAL A 144 5.34 -16.78 -4.83
N GLN A 145 6.28 -15.92 -5.21
CA GLN A 145 7.43 -15.63 -4.37
C GLN A 145 7.02 -14.90 -3.08
N ALA A 146 6.10 -13.94 -3.15
CA ALA A 146 5.59 -13.25 -1.97
C ALA A 146 4.93 -14.23 -0.99
N VAL A 147 4.03 -15.09 -1.47
CA VAL A 147 3.34 -16.09 -0.62
C VAL A 147 4.35 -17.03 0.05
N ARG A 148 5.36 -17.55 -0.68
CA ARG A 148 6.39 -18.42 -0.10
C ARG A 148 7.14 -17.72 1.03
N LEU A 149 7.62 -16.51 0.80
CA LEU A 149 8.33 -15.73 1.82
C LEU A 149 7.46 -15.45 3.05
N ILE A 150 6.18 -15.08 2.85
CA ILE A 150 5.26 -14.78 3.95
C ILE A 150 4.99 -16.01 4.81
N LEU A 151 4.69 -17.15 4.18
CA LEU A 151 4.36 -18.39 4.92
C LEU A 151 5.53 -18.88 5.77
N ASP A 152 6.76 -18.68 5.32
CA ASP A 152 7.97 -19.03 6.07
C ASP A 152 8.30 -18.00 7.14
N ALA A 153 8.31 -16.71 6.79
CA ALA A 153 8.89 -15.66 7.63
C ALA A 153 7.89 -15.04 8.62
N LEU A 154 6.60 -14.93 8.28
CA LEU A 154 5.63 -14.23 9.12
C LEU A 154 5.50 -14.83 10.52
N PRO A 155 5.39 -16.16 10.70
CA PRO A 155 5.33 -16.75 12.05
C PRO A 155 6.58 -16.47 12.88
N ARG A 156 7.75 -16.41 12.24
CA ARG A 156 9.03 -16.08 12.87
C ARG A 156 9.06 -14.61 13.29
N ALA A 157 8.76 -13.69 12.38
CA ALA A 157 8.76 -12.25 12.62
C ALA A 157 7.75 -11.82 13.70
N VAL A 158 6.60 -12.53 13.82
CA VAL A 158 5.61 -12.28 14.87
C VAL A 158 6.09 -12.79 16.23
N ARG A 159 6.76 -13.95 16.26
CA ARG A 159 7.26 -14.56 17.50
C ARG A 159 8.48 -13.82 18.05
N ASP A 160 9.38 -13.46 17.15
CA ASP A 160 10.61 -12.72 17.45
C ASP A 160 10.75 -11.53 16.49
N GLY A 161 10.38 -10.35 16.98
CA GLY A 161 10.48 -9.12 16.21
C GLY A 161 11.92 -8.69 15.89
N SER A 162 12.92 -9.28 16.56
CA SER A 162 14.36 -9.02 16.33
C SER A 162 15.00 -9.94 15.28
N ASP A 163 14.27 -10.97 14.80
CA ASP A 163 14.73 -11.84 13.71
C ASP A 163 14.84 -11.04 12.40
N LEU A 164 16.03 -10.49 12.16
CA LEU A 164 16.31 -9.63 11.01
C LEU A 164 16.14 -10.38 9.67
N GLU A 165 16.41 -11.67 9.63
CA GLU A 165 16.20 -12.49 8.43
C GLU A 165 14.71 -12.56 8.09
N ALA A 166 13.87 -12.86 9.09
CA ALA A 166 12.43 -12.88 8.91
C ALA A 166 11.87 -11.49 8.55
N ARG A 167 12.36 -10.41 9.18
CA ARG A 167 12.00 -9.04 8.82
C ARG A 167 12.38 -8.69 7.38
N THR A 168 13.56 -9.11 6.95
CA THR A 168 14.03 -8.93 5.56
C THR A 168 13.14 -9.67 4.57
N ALA A 169 12.81 -10.92 4.86
CA ALA A 169 11.93 -11.72 4.02
C ALA A 169 10.52 -11.10 3.93
N MET A 170 9.96 -10.63 5.06
CA MET A 170 8.66 -9.96 5.09
C MET A 170 8.66 -8.65 4.31
N SER A 171 9.71 -7.82 4.43
CA SER A 171 9.83 -6.56 3.69
C SER A 171 9.87 -6.83 2.18
N ASN A 172 10.68 -7.79 1.75
CA ASN A 172 10.74 -8.20 0.35
C ASN A 172 9.40 -8.74 -0.15
N ALA A 173 8.72 -9.56 0.66
CA ALA A 173 7.44 -10.15 0.31
C ALA A 173 6.35 -9.08 0.14
N ALA A 174 6.30 -8.07 1.03
CA ALA A 174 5.36 -6.97 0.95
C ALA A 174 5.57 -6.14 -0.33
N THR A 175 6.83 -5.86 -0.68
CA THR A 175 7.17 -5.15 -1.92
C THR A 175 6.81 -5.97 -3.16
N LEU A 176 7.09 -7.29 -3.17
CA LEU A 176 6.70 -8.18 -4.28
C LEU A 176 5.17 -8.23 -4.44
N ALA A 177 4.41 -8.36 -3.35
CA ALA A 177 2.95 -8.29 -3.38
C ALA A 177 2.47 -6.92 -3.90
N GLY A 178 3.16 -5.84 -3.51
CA GLY A 178 2.95 -4.49 -4.00
C GLY A 178 3.09 -4.38 -5.52
N LEU A 179 4.17 -4.91 -6.07
CA LEU A 179 4.41 -4.97 -7.51
C LEU A 179 3.36 -5.80 -8.25
N ALA A 180 2.93 -6.91 -7.65
CA ALA A 180 1.89 -7.76 -8.23
C ALA A 180 0.55 -7.04 -8.32
N PHE A 181 0.00 -6.54 -7.20
CA PHE A 181 -1.31 -5.90 -7.22
C PHE A 181 -1.32 -4.55 -7.93
N SER A 182 -0.20 -3.88 -8.03
CA SER A 182 -0.09 -2.64 -8.82
C SER A 182 -0.42 -2.85 -10.29
N ASN A 183 -0.26 -4.07 -10.78
CA ASN A 183 -0.54 -4.44 -12.17
C ASN A 183 -1.79 -5.33 -12.31
N ALA A 184 -2.08 -6.20 -11.33
CA ALA A 184 -3.21 -7.12 -11.36
C ALA A 184 -4.43 -6.62 -10.56
N PHE A 185 -4.29 -5.54 -9.80
CA PHE A 185 -5.28 -5.01 -8.85
C PHE A 185 -5.57 -5.96 -7.69
N VAL A 186 -6.47 -5.52 -6.80
CA VAL A 186 -6.98 -6.28 -5.66
C VAL A 186 -8.44 -6.65 -5.88
N GLY A 187 -8.99 -7.51 -5.02
CA GLY A 187 -10.31 -8.10 -5.22
C GLY A 187 -11.35 -7.68 -4.20
N VAL A 188 -12.33 -8.57 -4.02
CA VAL A 188 -13.52 -8.36 -3.19
C VAL A 188 -13.18 -8.22 -1.71
N ASN A 189 -12.18 -8.95 -1.22
CA ASN A 189 -11.80 -8.88 0.20
C ASN A 189 -11.29 -7.49 0.59
N HIS A 190 -10.48 -6.85 -0.27
CA HIS A 190 -10.07 -5.46 -0.07
C HIS A 190 -11.27 -4.50 -0.10
N ALA A 191 -12.18 -4.66 -1.05
CA ALA A 191 -13.36 -3.81 -1.16
C ALA A 191 -14.24 -3.90 0.10
N LEU A 192 -14.48 -5.12 0.61
CA LEU A 192 -15.23 -5.36 1.85
C LEU A 192 -14.50 -4.78 3.07
N ALA A 193 -13.19 -5.02 3.20
CA ALA A 193 -12.41 -4.54 4.31
C ALA A 193 -12.36 -2.99 4.35
N HIS A 194 -12.29 -2.32 3.20
CA HIS A 194 -12.40 -0.86 3.11
C HIS A 194 -13.77 -0.36 3.59
N ALA A 195 -14.86 -0.99 3.14
CA ALA A 195 -16.21 -0.60 3.51
C ALA A 195 -16.49 -0.81 5.01
N VAL A 196 -16.13 -1.97 5.55
CA VAL A 196 -16.30 -2.33 6.97
C VAL A 196 -15.38 -1.47 7.84
N GLY A 197 -14.11 -1.35 7.48
CA GLY A 197 -13.14 -0.53 8.22
C GLY A 197 -13.55 0.93 8.33
N ALA A 198 -14.06 1.51 7.23
CA ALA A 198 -14.57 2.87 7.24
C ALA A 198 -15.83 3.05 8.10
N ARG A 199 -16.74 2.05 8.08
CA ARG A 199 -18.00 2.08 8.81
C ARG A 199 -17.81 1.96 10.32
N PHE A 200 -16.91 1.09 10.75
CA PHE A 200 -16.73 0.73 12.15
C PHE A 200 -15.48 1.32 12.81
N GLY A 201 -14.67 2.10 12.07
CA GLY A 201 -13.43 2.68 12.58
C GLY A 201 -12.36 1.63 12.89
N ILE A 202 -12.43 0.47 12.24
CA ILE A 202 -11.49 -0.63 12.44
C ILE A 202 -10.39 -0.53 11.38
N SER A 203 -9.13 -0.75 11.78
CA SER A 203 -8.03 -0.84 10.82
C SER A 203 -8.30 -1.98 9.83
N LEU A 204 -7.99 -1.75 8.55
CA LEU A 204 -8.08 -2.77 7.49
C LEU A 204 -7.31 -4.04 7.86
N THR A 205 -6.15 -3.86 8.44
CA THR A 205 -5.27 -4.92 8.89
C THR A 205 -5.84 -5.71 10.07
N SER A 206 -6.52 -5.04 11.01
CA SER A 206 -7.14 -5.70 12.18
C SER A 206 -8.38 -6.53 11.83
N LEU A 207 -9.09 -6.23 10.75
CA LEU A 207 -10.25 -7.02 10.32
C LEU A 207 -9.87 -8.40 9.78
N ARG A 208 -8.66 -8.53 9.26
CA ARG A 208 -8.16 -9.77 8.66
C ARG A 208 -7.51 -10.71 9.67
N GLY A 209 -7.07 -10.19 10.83
CA GLY A 209 -6.40 -10.94 11.90
C GLY A 209 -7.30 -11.49 13.00
N ARG A 210 -8.56 -11.07 13.11
CA ARG A 210 -9.45 -11.41 14.23
C ARG A 210 -10.25 -12.70 14.12
N GLU A 211 -10.13 -13.47 13.06
CA GLU A 211 -10.89 -14.72 12.91
C GLU A 211 -10.39 -15.91 13.75
N ARG A 212 -9.38 -15.75 14.61
CA ARG A 212 -8.89 -16.85 15.46
C ARG A 212 -8.56 -16.40 16.88
N GLN A 213 -9.57 -15.97 17.62
CA GLN A 213 -9.54 -15.99 19.09
C GLN A 213 -10.93 -16.37 19.62
N HIS A 214 -11.33 -17.61 19.34
CA HIS A 214 -12.30 -18.37 20.14
C HIS A 214 -11.97 -19.86 20.04
#